data_31222fac1d9610fe85fc9c5bc05c9a9c
#
_entry.id   31222fac1d9610fe85fc9c5bc05c9a9c
#
_cell.length_a   1.000
_cell.length_b   1.000
_cell.length_c   1.000
_cell.angle_alpha   90.00
_cell.angle_beta   90.00
_cell.angle_gamma   90.00
#
_symmetry.space_group_name_H-M   'P 1'
#
loop_
_entity.id
_entity.type
_entity.pdbx_description
1 polymer ?
#
loop_
_entity_poly.entity_id
_entity_poly.type
_entity_poly.pdbx_seq_one_letter_code
_entity_poly.pdbx_strand_id
1 'polypeptide(L)'
;EPFVAVNGDVLTDIDVAALWELHHSQGAEATIALTPVDDPSRFGVVPLRDDGRVEAFIEKPDPGTAPSNWINAGTYVLDRSILGRIEAGRKVSIEREVFPAMVEAGSLFGMQSDAYWIDAGTPEAYLAANLDYLDGRRGRVHARQRRAAVAKP
;
A
#
# COMPACT_ATOMS: atom_id res chain seq x y z
N GLU A 1 -4.08 18.74 2.49
CA GLU A 1 -4.96 17.56 2.50
C GLU A 1 -4.15 16.33 2.16
N PRO A 2 -4.45 15.18 2.77
CA PRO A 2 -3.88 13.91 2.40
C PRO A 2 -4.19 13.53 0.95
N PHE A 3 -3.42 12.59 0.40
CA PHE A 3 -3.63 12.05 -0.94
C PHE A 3 -3.33 10.55 -0.98
N VAL A 4 -3.93 9.86 -1.94
CA VAL A 4 -3.65 8.44 -2.19
C VAL A 4 -2.52 8.32 -3.21
N ALA A 5 -1.56 7.46 -2.90
CA ALA A 5 -0.50 7.07 -3.83
C ALA A 5 -0.52 5.56 -4.01
N VAL A 6 -0.31 5.09 -5.23
CA VAL A 6 -0.27 3.67 -5.56
C VAL A 6 0.90 3.36 -6.49
N ASN A 7 1.52 2.20 -6.32
CA ASN A 7 2.51 1.70 -7.26
C ASN A 7 1.82 1.36 -8.59
N GLY A 8 2.42 1.76 -9.70
CA GLY A 8 1.80 1.65 -11.04
C GLY A 8 1.69 0.22 -11.59
N ASP A 9 2.34 -0.74 -10.95
CA ASP A 9 2.40 -2.16 -11.29
C ASP A 9 1.61 -3.06 -10.32
N VAL A 10 0.91 -2.49 -9.36
CA VAL A 10 0.08 -3.23 -8.40
C VAL A 10 -1.38 -3.27 -8.87
N LEU A 11 -1.96 -4.47 -8.91
CA LEU A 11 -3.41 -4.67 -9.01
C LEU A 11 -3.94 -5.18 -7.67
N THR A 12 -4.95 -4.48 -7.13
CA THR A 12 -5.48 -4.83 -5.81
C THR A 12 -6.96 -4.48 -5.68
N ASP A 13 -7.64 -5.20 -4.78
CA ASP A 13 -9.02 -4.92 -4.35
C ASP A 13 -9.05 -4.38 -2.90
N ILE A 14 -7.91 -3.86 -2.41
CA ILE A 14 -7.81 -3.23 -1.09
C ILE A 14 -8.83 -2.08 -0.98
N ASP A 15 -9.53 -2.02 0.16
CA ASP A 15 -10.48 -0.94 0.45
C ASP A 15 -9.74 0.38 0.77
N VAL A 16 -9.59 1.21 -0.26
CA VAL A 16 -8.95 2.53 -0.15
C VAL A 16 -9.75 3.48 0.76
N ALA A 17 -11.08 3.31 0.86
CA ALA A 17 -11.89 4.14 1.74
C ALA A 17 -11.61 3.80 3.20
N ALA A 18 -11.50 2.50 3.54
CA ALA A 18 -11.11 2.07 4.88
C ALA A 18 -9.68 2.53 5.24
N LEU A 19 -8.74 2.47 4.27
CA LEU A 19 -7.38 2.98 4.46
C LEU A 19 -7.38 4.50 4.75
N TRP A 20 -8.22 5.24 4.04
CA TRP A 20 -8.41 6.69 4.22
C TRP A 20 -9.00 7.02 5.59
N GLU A 21 -10.01 6.28 6.03
CA GLU A 21 -10.62 6.46 7.35
C GLU A 21 -9.64 6.15 8.47
N LEU A 22 -8.85 5.08 8.35
CA LEU A 22 -7.80 4.74 9.31
C LEU A 22 -6.78 5.88 9.42
N HIS A 23 -6.30 6.41 8.30
CA HIS A 23 -5.35 7.52 8.24
C HIS A 23 -5.85 8.72 9.07
N HIS A 24 -7.11 9.12 8.86
CA HIS A 24 -7.68 10.25 9.57
C HIS A 24 -7.91 9.97 11.06
N SER A 25 -8.41 8.78 11.40
CA SER A 25 -8.69 8.41 12.79
C SER A 25 -7.44 8.35 13.66
N GLN A 26 -6.29 7.99 13.06
CA GLN A 26 -5.01 7.91 13.76
C GLN A 26 -4.22 9.22 13.73
N GLY A 27 -4.66 10.22 12.96
CA GLY A 27 -3.86 11.43 12.73
C GLY A 27 -2.49 11.10 12.11
N ALA A 28 -2.45 10.08 11.26
CA ALA A 28 -1.24 9.56 10.69
C ALA A 28 -0.59 10.56 9.71
N GLU A 29 0.73 10.54 9.61
CA GLU A 29 1.45 11.22 8.53
C GLU A 29 1.48 10.35 7.26
N ALA A 30 1.54 9.01 7.44
CA ALA A 30 1.31 8.07 6.37
C ALA A 30 0.61 6.81 6.89
N THR A 31 -0.19 6.17 6.02
CA THR A 31 -0.80 4.87 6.26
C THR A 31 -0.54 3.97 5.07
N ILE A 32 0.01 2.77 5.33
CA ILE A 32 0.37 1.77 4.33
C ILE A 32 -0.65 0.65 4.33
N ALA A 33 -1.17 0.27 3.18
CA ALA A 33 -1.89 -0.99 3.04
C ALA A 33 -0.90 -2.16 3.02
N LEU A 34 -1.21 -3.22 3.75
CA LEU A 34 -0.40 -4.43 3.88
C LEU A 34 -1.16 -5.64 3.35
N THR A 35 -0.45 -6.54 2.70
CA THR A 35 -0.97 -7.82 2.21
C THR A 35 -0.10 -8.97 2.72
N PRO A 36 -0.68 -10.16 3.03
CA PRO A 36 0.11 -11.30 3.43
C PRO A 36 0.67 -12.02 2.20
N VAL A 37 1.91 -12.54 2.32
CA VAL A 37 2.54 -13.38 1.30
C VAL A 37 3.23 -14.58 1.95
N ASP A 38 3.40 -15.65 1.18
CA ASP A 38 4.09 -16.86 1.67
C ASP A 38 5.60 -16.63 1.81
N ASP A 39 6.21 -15.92 0.87
CA ASP A 39 7.64 -15.57 0.90
C ASP A 39 7.82 -14.03 0.85
N PRO A 40 8.08 -13.40 2.02
CA PRO A 40 8.24 -11.95 2.10
C PRO A 40 9.64 -11.44 1.70
N SER A 41 10.61 -12.31 1.41
CA SER A 41 12.02 -11.94 1.19
C SER A 41 12.25 -10.97 0.02
N ARG A 42 11.28 -10.87 -0.90
CA ARG A 42 11.37 -10.00 -2.09
C ARG A 42 10.75 -8.61 -1.90
N PHE A 43 10.13 -8.35 -0.76
CA PHE A 43 9.29 -7.19 -0.49
C PHE A 43 9.75 -6.42 0.74
N GLY A 44 9.18 -5.26 0.96
CA GLY A 44 9.29 -4.54 2.22
C GLY A 44 8.37 -5.16 3.28
N VAL A 45 8.95 -5.74 4.31
CA VAL A 45 8.20 -6.37 5.42
C VAL A 45 7.86 -5.32 6.48
N VAL A 46 6.60 -5.32 6.93
CA VAL A 46 6.05 -4.27 7.78
C VAL A 46 5.33 -4.89 8.98
N PRO A 47 6.04 -5.24 10.06
CA PRO A 47 5.41 -5.66 11.31
C PRO A 47 4.67 -4.49 11.95
N LEU A 48 3.53 -4.78 12.58
CA LEU A 48 2.71 -3.80 13.29
C LEU A 48 2.74 -4.06 14.80
N ARG A 49 2.63 -2.99 15.56
CA ARG A 49 2.29 -3.01 16.98
C ARG A 49 0.78 -3.20 17.17
N ASP A 50 0.34 -3.53 18.37
CA ASP A 50 -1.07 -3.73 18.73
C ASP A 50 -1.96 -2.50 18.44
N ASP A 51 -1.38 -1.31 18.46
CA ASP A 51 -2.07 -0.04 18.17
C ASP A 51 -2.12 0.32 16.68
N GLY A 52 -1.64 -0.56 15.81
CA GLY A 52 -1.61 -0.37 14.36
C GLY A 52 -0.44 0.47 13.84
N ARG A 53 0.45 0.96 14.72
CA ARG A 53 1.68 1.62 14.28
C ARG A 53 2.64 0.61 13.67
N VAL A 54 3.35 1.05 12.64
CA VAL A 54 4.44 0.28 12.07
C VAL A 54 5.58 0.22 13.07
N GLU A 55 6.01 -1.01 13.39
CA GLU A 55 7.14 -1.27 14.30
C GLU A 55 8.48 -1.11 13.58
N ALA A 56 8.56 -1.61 12.35
CA ALA A 56 9.72 -1.53 11.48
C ALA A 56 9.31 -1.54 10.01
N PHE A 57 10.16 -1.00 9.14
CA PHE A 57 10.08 -1.18 7.70
C PHE A 57 11.37 -1.84 7.24
N ILE A 58 11.31 -3.12 6.83
CA ILE A 58 12.47 -3.95 6.52
C ILE A 58 12.45 -4.29 5.04
N GLU A 59 13.23 -3.57 4.26
CA GLU A 59 13.29 -3.75 2.80
C GLU A 59 14.10 -4.99 2.44
N LYS A 60 13.44 -5.96 1.82
CA LYS A 60 14.03 -7.21 1.30
C LYS A 60 14.90 -7.95 2.32
N PRO A 61 14.32 -8.46 3.40
CA PRO A 61 15.05 -9.22 4.41
C PRO A 61 15.69 -10.48 3.81
N ASP A 62 16.74 -10.99 4.46
CA ASP A 62 17.30 -12.27 4.09
C ASP A 62 16.25 -13.40 4.21
N PRO A 63 16.28 -14.43 3.34
CA PRO A 63 15.33 -15.52 3.39
C PRO A 63 15.23 -16.17 4.78
N GLY A 64 14.02 -16.30 5.30
CA GLY A 64 13.77 -16.91 6.60
C GLY A 64 14.05 -16.00 7.82
N THR A 65 14.41 -14.73 7.63
CA THR A 65 14.64 -13.78 8.73
C THR A 65 13.51 -12.76 8.93
N ALA A 66 12.52 -12.76 8.05
CA ALA A 66 11.40 -11.82 8.13
C ALA A 66 10.59 -12.04 9.42
N PRO A 67 10.36 -10.98 10.22
CA PRO A 67 9.58 -11.09 11.47
C PRO A 67 8.06 -11.23 11.23
N SER A 68 7.60 -11.02 10.01
CA SER A 68 6.21 -11.03 9.61
C SER A 68 6.09 -11.46 8.14
N ASN A 69 4.91 -11.96 7.76
CA ASN A 69 4.54 -12.19 6.38
C ASN A 69 3.72 -11.04 5.76
N TRP A 70 3.47 -10.00 6.51
CA TRP A 70 2.80 -8.80 6.03
C TRP A 70 3.79 -7.87 5.35
N ILE A 71 3.51 -7.58 4.08
CA ILE A 71 4.37 -6.77 3.23
C ILE A 71 3.69 -5.48 2.80
N ASN A 72 4.47 -4.51 2.39
CA ASN A 72 4.02 -3.30 1.75
C ASN A 72 3.27 -3.62 0.45
N ALA A 73 1.97 -3.33 0.42
CA ALA A 73 1.10 -3.60 -0.73
C ALA A 73 1.17 -2.52 -1.82
N GLY A 74 2.02 -1.51 -1.68
CA GLY A 74 2.18 -0.46 -2.69
C GLY A 74 0.98 0.48 -2.82
N THR A 75 0.16 0.59 -1.78
CA THR A 75 -0.99 1.49 -1.70
C THR A 75 -0.93 2.27 -0.39
N TYR A 76 -1.03 3.59 -0.48
CA TYR A 76 -0.76 4.50 0.64
C TYR A 76 -1.79 5.62 0.71
N VAL A 77 -2.06 6.09 1.93
CA VAL A 77 -2.59 7.44 2.18
C VAL A 77 -1.48 8.25 2.85
N LEU A 78 -1.14 9.37 2.25
CA LEU A 78 -0.01 10.20 2.65
C LEU A 78 -0.50 11.63 2.99
N ASP A 79 -0.13 12.15 4.15
CA ASP A 79 -0.31 13.57 4.43
C ASP A 79 0.67 14.42 3.61
N ARG A 80 0.27 15.64 3.29
CA ARG A 80 1.12 16.55 2.53
C ARG A 80 2.47 16.86 3.20
N SER A 81 2.55 16.73 4.52
CA SER A 81 3.78 16.93 5.29
C SER A 81 4.93 16.03 4.83
N ILE A 82 4.61 14.85 4.24
CA ILE A 82 5.62 13.92 3.71
C ILE A 82 6.54 14.58 2.68
N LEU A 83 6.05 15.58 1.95
CA LEU A 83 6.85 16.30 0.97
C LEU A 83 8.03 17.05 1.62
N GLY A 84 7.91 17.42 2.89
CA GLY A 84 9.00 18.02 3.66
C GLY A 84 10.11 17.03 4.02
N ARG A 85 9.86 15.71 3.91
CA ARG A 85 10.85 14.66 4.14
C ARG A 85 11.59 14.27 2.86
N ILE A 86 11.15 14.79 1.70
CA ILE A 86 11.73 14.48 0.39
C ILE A 86 12.58 15.67 -0.05
N GLU A 87 13.89 15.47 -0.07
CA GLU A 87 14.82 16.51 -0.50
C GLU A 87 14.70 16.79 -2.00
N ALA A 88 14.51 18.05 -2.35
CA ALA A 88 14.39 18.45 -3.74
C ALA A 88 15.73 18.28 -4.49
N GLY A 89 15.66 17.87 -5.75
CA GLY A 89 16.82 17.77 -6.64
C GLY A 89 17.63 16.47 -6.51
N ARG A 90 17.25 15.54 -5.62
CA ARG A 90 17.84 14.19 -5.58
C ARG A 90 16.79 13.09 -5.63
N LYS A 91 17.22 11.89 -5.99
CA LYS A 91 16.39 10.70 -5.90
C LYS A 91 16.31 10.26 -4.42
N VAL A 92 15.11 10.21 -3.87
CA VAL A 92 14.81 9.74 -2.52
C VAL A 92 13.95 8.47 -2.62
N SER A 93 14.33 7.42 -1.89
CA SER A 93 13.50 6.22 -1.74
C SER A 93 12.56 6.41 -0.56
N ILE A 94 11.25 6.38 -0.81
CA ILE A 94 10.25 6.45 0.25
C ILE A 94 10.41 5.30 1.24
N GLU A 95 10.73 4.10 0.76
CA GLU A 95 10.83 2.87 1.55
C GLU A 95 12.11 2.79 2.38
N ARG A 96 13.21 3.36 1.86
CA ARG A 96 14.53 3.25 2.51
C ARG A 96 14.88 4.45 3.37
N GLU A 97 14.28 5.60 3.12
CA GLU A 97 14.65 6.85 3.79
C GLU A 97 13.45 7.47 4.53
N VAL A 98 12.28 7.54 3.89
CA VAL A 98 11.14 8.27 4.45
C VAL A 98 10.38 7.42 5.46
N PHE A 99 9.98 6.21 5.10
CA PHE A 99 9.22 5.34 6.01
C PHE A 99 10.00 4.98 7.28
N PRO A 100 11.29 4.62 7.25
CA PRO A 100 12.05 4.40 8.48
C PRO A 100 12.06 5.61 9.41
N ALA A 101 12.23 6.84 8.88
CA ALA A 101 12.17 8.05 9.69
C ALA A 101 10.77 8.31 10.27
N MET A 102 9.70 7.89 9.58
CA MET A 102 8.34 7.98 10.10
C MET A 102 8.04 6.91 11.17
N VAL A 103 8.65 5.72 11.06
CA VAL A 103 8.61 4.70 12.11
C VAL A 103 9.23 5.24 13.40
N GLU A 104 10.41 5.85 13.31
CA GLU A 104 11.08 6.49 14.46
C GLU A 104 10.22 7.62 15.08
N ALA A 105 9.52 8.39 14.24
CA ALA A 105 8.61 9.44 14.68
C ALA A 105 7.26 8.90 15.23
N GLY A 106 6.95 7.59 15.04
CA GLY A 106 5.68 6.99 15.43
C GLY A 106 4.48 7.50 14.64
N SER A 107 4.70 8.02 13.41
CA SER A 107 3.69 8.65 12.56
C SER A 107 3.24 7.78 11.36
N LEU A 108 3.78 6.54 11.26
CA LEU A 108 3.46 5.58 10.21
C LEU A 108 2.56 4.49 10.76
N PHE A 109 1.42 4.26 10.10
CA PHE A 109 0.44 3.23 10.45
C PHE A 109 0.26 2.22 9.31
N GLY A 110 -0.22 1.02 9.64
CA GLY A 110 -0.48 -0.04 8.68
C GLY A 110 -1.92 -0.54 8.75
N MET A 111 -2.50 -0.87 7.59
CA MET A 111 -3.78 -1.55 7.48
C MET A 111 -3.56 -2.92 6.84
N GLN A 112 -3.79 -3.98 7.58
CA GLN A 112 -3.74 -5.35 7.08
C GLN A 112 -4.99 -5.67 6.26
N SER A 113 -4.82 -6.30 5.11
CA SER A 113 -5.90 -6.73 4.22
C SER A 113 -5.52 -8.02 3.49
N ASP A 114 -6.42 -8.99 3.46
CA ASP A 114 -6.34 -10.23 2.69
C ASP A 114 -7.04 -10.12 1.32
N ALA A 115 -7.39 -8.91 0.91
CA ALA A 115 -7.97 -8.65 -0.40
C ALA A 115 -7.02 -9.09 -1.52
N TYR A 116 -7.59 -9.38 -2.71
CA TYR A 116 -6.79 -9.71 -3.89
C TYR A 116 -5.68 -8.68 -4.10
N TRP A 117 -4.47 -9.19 -4.30
CA TRP A 117 -3.29 -8.38 -4.55
C TRP A 117 -2.31 -9.13 -5.44
N ILE A 118 -1.73 -8.45 -6.41
CA ILE A 118 -0.64 -8.96 -7.25
C ILE A 118 0.26 -7.80 -7.68
N ASP A 119 1.58 -8.01 -7.57
CA ASP A 119 2.60 -7.19 -8.21
C ASP A 119 2.80 -7.72 -9.65
N ALA A 120 2.33 -6.95 -10.63
CA ALA A 120 2.37 -7.29 -12.06
C ALA A 120 3.66 -6.81 -12.76
N GLY A 121 4.72 -6.55 -12.01
CA GLY A 121 6.00 -6.02 -12.52
C GLY A 121 6.83 -7.01 -13.34
N THR A 122 6.41 -8.28 -13.50
CA THR A 122 7.03 -9.26 -14.41
C THR A 122 6.06 -9.72 -15.49
N PRO A 123 6.53 -10.19 -16.66
CA PRO A 123 5.65 -10.73 -17.72
C PRO A 123 4.74 -11.86 -17.22
N GLU A 124 5.27 -12.74 -16.37
CA GLU A 124 4.53 -13.88 -15.81
C GLU A 124 3.43 -13.41 -14.85
N ALA A 125 3.74 -12.48 -13.95
CA ALA A 125 2.78 -11.91 -13.02
C ALA A 125 1.73 -11.06 -13.74
N TYR A 126 2.13 -10.32 -14.78
CA TYR A 126 1.21 -9.57 -15.63
C TYR A 126 0.22 -10.50 -16.35
N LEU A 127 0.70 -11.64 -16.90
CA LEU A 127 -0.17 -12.63 -17.51
C LEU A 127 -1.13 -13.24 -16.47
N ALA A 128 -0.61 -13.61 -15.30
CA ALA A 128 -1.42 -14.15 -14.20
C ALA A 128 -2.53 -13.17 -13.79
N ALA A 129 -2.21 -11.89 -13.63
CA ALA A 129 -3.18 -10.85 -13.31
C ALA A 129 -4.32 -10.75 -14.34
N ASN A 130 -3.99 -10.88 -15.65
CA ASN A 130 -4.99 -10.87 -16.72
C ASN A 130 -5.89 -12.12 -16.68
N LEU A 131 -5.31 -13.30 -16.42
CA LEU A 131 -6.07 -14.53 -16.28
C LEU A 131 -6.99 -14.49 -15.06
N ASP A 132 -6.49 -14.02 -13.93
CA ASP A 132 -7.29 -13.85 -12.71
C ASP A 132 -8.47 -12.89 -12.91
N TYR A 133 -8.27 -11.83 -13.69
CA TYR A 133 -9.37 -10.92 -14.06
C TYR A 133 -10.44 -11.63 -14.92
N LEU A 134 -10.01 -12.40 -15.94
CA LEU A 134 -10.92 -13.13 -16.84
C LEU A 134 -11.67 -14.25 -16.11
N ASP A 135 -11.01 -14.93 -15.19
CA ASP A 135 -11.60 -16.01 -14.37
C ASP A 135 -12.49 -15.49 -13.24
N GLY A 136 -12.57 -14.17 -13.05
CA GLY A 136 -13.38 -13.55 -11.99
C GLY A 136 -12.82 -13.77 -10.58
N ARG A 137 -11.54 -14.10 -10.45
CA ARG A 137 -10.87 -14.28 -9.15
C ARG A 137 -10.67 -12.96 -8.40
N ARG A 138 -10.59 -11.85 -9.13
CA ARG A 138 -10.72 -10.53 -8.53
C ARG A 138 -12.16 -10.32 -8.05
N GLY A 139 -12.32 -9.80 -6.84
CA GLY A 139 -13.61 -9.31 -6.38
C GLY A 139 -14.18 -8.38 -7.46
N ARG A 140 -15.47 -8.52 -7.78
CA ARG A 140 -16.11 -7.62 -8.74
C ARG A 140 -16.01 -6.22 -8.17
N VAL A 141 -15.14 -5.40 -8.74
CA VAL A 141 -15.18 -3.96 -8.52
C VAL A 141 -16.59 -3.54 -8.92
N HIS A 142 -17.45 -3.32 -7.94
CA HIS A 142 -18.73 -2.68 -8.16
C HIS A 142 -18.41 -1.22 -8.51
N ALA A 143 -18.05 -1.01 -9.78
CA ALA A 143 -18.09 0.30 -10.35
C ALA A 143 -19.55 0.76 -10.18
N ARG A 144 -19.82 1.50 -9.11
CA ARG A 144 -21.01 2.35 -9.05
C ARG A 144 -20.87 3.30 -10.25
N GLN A 145 -21.44 2.89 -11.37
CA GLN A 145 -21.65 3.79 -12.49
C GLN A 145 -22.46 4.97 -11.94
N ARG A 146 -21.76 6.01 -11.52
CA ARG A 146 -22.36 7.32 -11.44
C ARG A 146 -22.73 7.64 -12.89
N ARG A 147 -23.99 7.38 -13.25
CA ARG A 147 -24.57 7.96 -14.45
C ARG A 147 -24.38 9.46 -14.29
N ALA A 148 -23.43 10.02 -15.02
CA ALA A 148 -23.37 11.45 -15.23
C ALA A 148 -24.75 11.81 -15.83
N ALA A 149 -25.54 12.56 -15.08
CA ALA A 149 -26.72 13.17 -15.60
C ALA A 149 -26.25 14.16 -16.67
N VAL A 150 -26.32 13.72 -17.92
CA VAL A 150 -26.16 14.61 -19.06
C VAL A 150 -27.35 15.53 -19.02
N ALA A 151 -27.14 16.76 -18.55
CA ALA A 151 -28.12 17.82 -18.73
C ALA A 151 -28.33 17.99 -20.23
N LYS A 152 -29.54 17.72 -20.70
CA LYS A 152 -29.97 18.07 -22.06
C LYS A 152 -30.03 19.59 -22.19
N PRO A 153 -29.62 20.12 -23.35
CA PRO A 153 -29.70 21.55 -23.64
C PRO A 153 -31.13 22.10 -23.60
#